data_dcaa9a5af93596d37c15b866acb86e1b
#
_entry.id   dcaa9a5af93596d37c15b866acb86e1b
#
_cell.length_a   1.000
_cell.length_b   1.000
_cell.length_c   1.000
_cell.angle_alpha   90.00
_cell.angle_beta   90.00
_cell.angle_gamma   90.00
#
_symmetry.space_group_name_H-M   'P 1'
#
loop_
_entity.id
_entity.type
_entity.pdbx_description
1 polymer ?
#
loop_
_entity_poly.entity_id
_entity_poly.type
_entity_poly.pdbx_seq_one_letter_code
_entity_poly.pdbx_strand_id
1 'polypeptide(L)'
;MYKQKSYDLGDIREVMEYHNGRYGAPGMPRMKKKKATPEQIRKTNQWNKERQCWRKMKLNFRENDYWVTLTYKLENRPQDMKEAAKDIRKWIQKVRTQYKKQEVELKWMLHTEIGSRGGVHHHLVINRIPDADLIMRRAWEKGGVHIDLLYDE
;
A
#
# COMPACT_ATOMS: atom_id res chain seq x y z
N MET A 1 6.14 -25.69 21.39
CA MET A 1 5.01 -26.05 20.52
C MET A 1 4.92 -25.07 19.39
N TYR A 2 4.93 -25.55 18.16
CA TYR A 2 4.80 -24.75 16.96
C TYR A 2 3.32 -24.48 16.65
N LYS A 3 3.05 -23.32 16.11
CA LYS A 3 1.75 -22.91 15.59
C LYS A 3 1.90 -22.44 14.16
N GLN A 4 0.87 -22.65 13.37
CA GLN A 4 0.81 -22.24 11.97
C GLN A 4 -0.33 -21.25 11.79
N LYS A 5 -0.08 -20.21 10.98
CA LYS A 5 -1.10 -19.32 10.44
C LYS A 5 -0.99 -19.31 8.92
N SER A 6 -2.11 -19.41 8.24
CA SER A 6 -2.17 -19.31 6.78
C SER A 6 -3.07 -18.16 6.36
N TYR A 7 -2.69 -17.52 5.24
CA TYR A 7 -3.46 -16.48 4.58
C TYR A 7 -3.62 -16.87 3.11
N ASP A 8 -4.84 -16.95 2.66
CA ASP A 8 -5.17 -17.16 1.25
C ASP A 8 -5.21 -15.80 0.56
N LEU A 9 -4.36 -15.60 -0.45
CA LEU A 9 -4.19 -14.33 -1.14
C LEU A 9 -4.55 -14.45 -2.64
N GLY A 10 -5.45 -15.36 -2.96
CA GLY A 10 -5.87 -15.66 -4.33
C GLY A 10 -4.96 -16.72 -4.95
N ASP A 11 -4.03 -16.30 -5.82
CA ASP A 11 -3.14 -17.21 -6.55
C ASP A 11 -2.02 -17.80 -5.68
N ILE A 12 -1.79 -17.20 -4.51
CA ILE A 12 -0.76 -17.65 -3.56
C ILE A 12 -1.33 -17.84 -2.16
N ARG A 13 -0.70 -18.72 -1.40
CA ARG A 13 -0.99 -18.93 0.02
C ARG A 13 0.28 -18.65 0.82
N GLU A 14 0.19 -17.69 1.73
CA GLU A 14 1.23 -17.45 2.73
C GLU A 14 1.02 -18.37 3.93
N VAL A 15 2.07 -19.09 4.31
CA VAL A 15 2.08 -19.93 5.51
C VAL A 15 3.17 -19.44 6.44
N MET A 16 2.81 -19.16 7.68
CA MET A 16 3.73 -18.73 8.73
C MET A 16 3.74 -19.75 9.85
N GLU A 17 4.91 -20.31 10.13
CA GLU A 17 5.13 -21.17 11.28
C GLU A 17 5.89 -20.39 12.37
N TYR A 18 5.45 -20.50 13.61
CA TYR A 18 6.09 -19.83 14.72
C TYR A 18 5.97 -20.62 16.00
N HIS A 19 6.98 -20.52 16.84
CA HIS A 19 6.96 -21.13 18.17
C HIS A 19 6.19 -20.24 19.16
N ASN A 20 5.29 -20.83 19.92
CA ASN A 20 4.44 -20.08 20.86
C ASN A 20 5.14 -19.68 22.17
N GLY A 21 6.45 -19.90 22.27
CA GLY A 21 7.25 -19.60 23.46
C GLY A 21 7.05 -20.58 24.63
N ARG A 22 6.33 -21.68 24.41
CA ARG A 22 6.19 -22.76 25.40
C ARG A 22 7.21 -23.85 25.14
N TYR A 23 8.21 -23.89 25.96
CA TYR A 23 9.24 -24.95 26.02
C TYR A 23 8.98 -25.80 27.24
N GLY A 24 8.84 -27.11 27.07
CA GLY A 24 8.62 -28.07 28.16
C GLY A 24 7.26 -28.77 28.12
N ALA A 25 7.08 -29.67 29.07
CA ALA A 25 5.87 -30.50 29.20
C ALA A 25 4.61 -29.69 29.54
N PRO A 26 3.40 -30.21 29.23
CA PRO A 26 2.15 -29.61 29.71
C PRO A 26 2.16 -29.39 31.21
N GLY A 27 1.73 -28.21 31.68
CA GLY A 27 1.66 -27.87 33.09
C GLY A 27 2.88 -27.13 33.67
N MET A 28 4.00 -27.05 32.95
CA MET A 28 5.15 -26.28 33.43
C MET A 28 4.85 -24.76 33.41
N PRO A 29 5.33 -24.00 34.44
CA PRO A 29 5.15 -22.54 34.48
C PRO A 29 5.82 -21.85 33.30
N ARG A 30 5.18 -20.80 32.81
CA ARG A 30 5.77 -19.94 31.73
C ARG A 30 7.02 -19.24 32.26
N MET A 31 8.09 -19.27 31.49
CA MET A 31 9.23 -18.38 31.73
C MET A 31 8.78 -16.92 31.73
N LYS A 32 9.33 -16.12 32.65
CA LYS A 32 9.09 -14.67 32.68
C LYS A 32 9.46 -14.04 31.32
N LYS A 33 8.50 -13.42 30.66
CA LYS A 33 8.77 -12.66 29.43
C LYS A 33 9.62 -11.44 29.75
N LYS A 34 10.74 -11.29 29.06
CA LYS A 34 11.43 -9.99 29.01
C LYS A 34 10.52 -8.99 28.31
N LYS A 35 10.34 -7.79 28.90
CA LYS A 35 9.65 -6.69 28.25
C LYS A 35 10.42 -6.29 27.00
N ALA A 36 9.75 -6.13 25.86
CA ALA A 36 10.37 -5.64 24.65
C ALA A 36 10.76 -4.16 24.80
N THR A 37 11.88 -3.79 24.24
CA THR A 37 12.31 -2.39 24.19
C THR A 37 11.41 -1.57 23.24
N PRO A 38 11.31 -0.23 23.39
CA PRO A 38 10.56 0.60 22.45
C PRO A 38 11.03 0.44 21.00
N GLU A 39 12.31 0.21 20.79
CA GLU A 39 12.88 -0.03 19.45
C GLU A 39 12.40 -1.37 18.87
N GLN A 40 12.41 -2.43 19.67
CA GLN A 40 11.90 -3.74 19.24
C GLN A 40 10.42 -3.68 18.91
N ILE A 41 9.64 -2.92 19.70
CA ILE A 41 8.20 -2.69 19.44
C ILE A 41 8.02 -1.96 18.11
N ARG A 42 8.79 -0.90 17.85
CA ARG A 42 8.73 -0.15 16.57
C ARG A 42 9.06 -1.05 15.38
N LYS A 43 10.14 -1.83 15.44
CA LYS A 43 10.53 -2.77 14.37
C LYS A 43 9.43 -3.79 14.10
N THR A 44 8.86 -4.37 15.15
CA THR A 44 7.76 -5.35 15.01
C THR A 44 6.51 -4.70 14.39
N ASN A 45 6.15 -3.49 14.83
CA ASN A 45 5.00 -2.77 14.28
C ASN A 45 5.23 -2.40 12.81
N GLN A 46 6.44 -1.97 12.45
CA GLN A 46 6.81 -1.67 11.07
C GLN A 46 6.70 -2.92 10.20
N TRP A 47 7.30 -4.02 10.61
CA TRP A 47 7.21 -5.30 9.90
C TRP A 47 5.75 -5.76 9.71
N ASN A 48 4.92 -5.64 10.76
CA ASN A 48 3.50 -5.99 10.67
C ASN A 48 2.76 -5.12 9.64
N LYS A 49 3.02 -3.80 9.60
CA LYS A 49 2.43 -2.89 8.61
C LYS A 49 2.84 -3.24 7.18
N GLU A 50 4.13 -3.48 6.96
CA GLU A 50 4.66 -3.87 5.65
C GLU A 50 4.03 -5.19 5.18
N ARG A 51 3.92 -6.16 6.07
CA ARG A 51 3.32 -7.46 5.75
C ARG A 51 1.83 -7.36 5.43
N GLN A 52 1.09 -6.54 6.18
CA GLN A 52 -0.32 -6.26 5.86
C GLN A 52 -0.48 -5.54 4.52
N CYS A 53 0.39 -4.58 4.22
CA CYS A 53 0.41 -3.89 2.94
C CYS A 53 0.64 -4.89 1.79
N TRP A 54 1.67 -5.73 1.91
CA TRP A 54 1.98 -6.77 0.93
C TRP A 54 0.81 -7.72 0.68
N ARG A 55 0.15 -8.21 1.75
CA ARG A 55 -1.03 -9.08 1.62
C ARG A 55 -2.17 -8.40 0.87
N LYS A 56 -2.44 -7.13 1.17
CA LYS A 56 -3.46 -6.35 0.46
C LYS A 56 -3.11 -6.17 -1.02
N MET A 57 -1.84 -5.92 -1.32
CA MET A 57 -1.38 -5.81 -2.70
C MET A 57 -1.57 -7.13 -3.46
N LYS A 58 -1.09 -8.24 -2.91
CA LYS A 58 -1.23 -9.57 -3.55
C LYS A 58 -2.69 -10.00 -3.74
N LEU A 59 -3.57 -9.65 -2.79
CA LEU A 59 -4.99 -9.99 -2.88
C LEU A 59 -5.74 -9.17 -3.95
N ASN A 60 -5.39 -7.90 -4.13
CA ASN A 60 -6.20 -6.95 -4.89
C ASN A 60 -5.61 -6.55 -6.24
N PHE A 61 -4.32 -6.72 -6.45
CA PHE A 61 -3.63 -6.28 -7.67
C PHE A 61 -2.95 -7.46 -8.36
N ARG A 62 -2.75 -7.31 -9.67
CA ARG A 62 -2.18 -8.32 -10.56
C ARG A 62 -1.00 -7.74 -11.31
N GLU A 63 -0.23 -8.61 -11.94
CA GLU A 63 0.74 -8.23 -12.96
C GLU A 63 0.08 -7.35 -14.03
N ASN A 64 0.81 -6.33 -14.48
CA ASN A 64 0.34 -5.31 -15.42
C ASN A 64 -0.71 -4.31 -14.88
N ASP A 65 -1.09 -4.37 -13.61
CA ASP A 65 -1.71 -3.22 -12.97
C ASP A 65 -0.71 -2.05 -12.90
N TYR A 66 -1.13 -0.88 -12.51
CA TYR A 66 -0.30 0.32 -12.61
C TYR A 66 0.30 0.75 -11.28
N TRP A 67 1.59 1.09 -11.34
CA TRP A 67 2.26 1.96 -10.37
C TRP A 67 2.25 3.38 -10.94
N VAL A 68 1.58 4.29 -10.24
CA VAL A 68 1.36 5.67 -10.69
C VAL A 68 2.09 6.63 -9.75
N THR A 69 2.86 7.55 -10.32
CA THR A 69 3.47 8.66 -9.58
C THR A 69 2.92 9.98 -10.09
N LEU A 70 2.27 10.73 -9.21
CA LEU A 70 1.77 12.07 -9.47
C LEU A 70 2.72 13.09 -8.84
N THR A 71 3.15 14.05 -9.65
CA THR A 71 4.02 15.14 -9.22
C THR A 71 3.35 16.49 -9.43
N TYR A 72 3.84 17.53 -8.76
CA TYR A 72 3.34 18.89 -8.92
C TYR A 72 4.31 19.74 -9.72
N LYS A 73 3.79 20.58 -10.61
CA LYS A 73 4.54 21.73 -11.14
C LYS A 73 4.82 22.69 -9.98
N LEU A 74 5.89 23.48 -10.09
CA LEU A 74 6.32 24.38 -9.03
C LEU A 74 5.19 25.33 -8.57
N GLU A 75 4.45 25.89 -9.53
CA GLU A 75 3.32 26.80 -9.32
C GLU A 75 2.09 26.17 -8.65
N ASN A 76 1.97 24.84 -8.73
CA ASN A 76 0.83 24.08 -8.21
C ASN A 76 1.15 23.31 -6.92
N ARG A 77 2.34 23.49 -6.37
CA ARG A 77 2.74 22.78 -5.14
C ARG A 77 1.82 23.12 -3.99
N PRO A 78 1.34 22.11 -3.25
CA PRO A 78 0.52 22.34 -2.08
C PRO A 78 1.34 23.00 -0.98
N GLN A 79 0.71 23.90 -0.21
CA GLN A 79 1.35 24.59 0.89
C GLN A 79 1.58 23.67 2.11
N ASP A 80 0.72 22.67 2.26
CA ASP A 80 0.80 21.71 3.36
C ASP A 80 0.27 20.32 2.94
N MET A 81 0.42 19.33 3.81
CA MET A 81 -0.07 17.98 3.58
C MET A 81 -1.58 17.86 3.56
N LYS A 82 -2.32 18.82 4.14
CA LYS A 82 -3.79 18.83 4.09
C LYS A 82 -4.28 19.21 2.69
N GLU A 83 -3.63 20.18 2.07
CA GLU A 83 -3.89 20.56 0.69
C GLU A 83 -3.54 19.42 -0.27
N ALA A 84 -2.38 18.80 -0.12
CA ALA A 84 -1.98 17.63 -0.88
C ALA A 84 -3.00 16.48 -0.75
N ALA A 85 -3.49 16.21 0.45
CA ALA A 85 -4.52 15.20 0.70
C ALA A 85 -5.86 15.55 0.03
N LYS A 86 -6.21 16.83 -0.04
CA LYS A 86 -7.42 17.30 -0.73
C LYS A 86 -7.30 17.11 -2.24
N ASP A 87 -6.14 17.42 -2.80
CA ASP A 87 -5.88 17.28 -4.22
C ASP A 87 -5.96 15.83 -4.69
N ILE A 88 -5.29 14.93 -3.97
CA ILE A 88 -5.31 13.51 -4.33
C ILE A 88 -6.70 12.88 -4.18
N ARG A 89 -7.48 13.29 -3.18
CA ARG A 89 -8.88 12.84 -3.04
C ARG A 89 -9.74 13.26 -4.22
N LYS A 90 -9.60 14.49 -4.71
CA LYS A 90 -10.31 14.99 -5.89
C LYS A 90 -9.93 14.18 -7.13
N TRP A 91 -8.63 13.90 -7.30
CA TRP A 91 -8.16 13.09 -8.40
C TRP A 91 -8.73 11.67 -8.35
N ILE A 92 -8.66 11.00 -7.19
CA ILE A 92 -9.25 9.67 -6.98
C ILE A 92 -10.75 9.67 -7.32
N GLN A 93 -11.48 10.70 -6.94
CA GLN A 93 -12.90 10.85 -7.28
C GLN A 93 -13.13 10.93 -8.80
N LYS A 94 -12.34 11.75 -9.51
CA LYS A 94 -12.42 11.88 -10.97
C LYS A 94 -12.15 10.52 -11.65
N VAL A 95 -11.08 9.83 -11.24
CA VAL A 95 -10.72 8.51 -11.78
C VAL A 95 -11.81 7.48 -11.48
N ARG A 96 -12.30 7.43 -10.24
CA ARG A 96 -13.38 6.51 -9.82
C ARG A 96 -14.63 6.68 -10.69
N THR A 97 -15.00 7.92 -11.00
CA THR A 97 -16.16 8.21 -11.86
C THR A 97 -15.98 7.60 -13.26
N GLN A 98 -14.77 7.66 -13.82
CA GLN A 98 -14.50 7.07 -15.14
C GLN A 98 -14.48 5.53 -15.08
N TYR A 99 -13.89 4.94 -14.03
CA TYR A 99 -13.92 3.48 -13.80
C TYR A 99 -15.36 2.98 -13.69
N LYS A 100 -16.21 3.69 -12.94
CA LYS A 100 -17.62 3.34 -12.80
C LYS A 100 -18.38 3.35 -14.13
N LYS A 101 -18.04 4.24 -15.07
CA LYS A 101 -18.63 4.24 -16.43
C LYS A 101 -18.28 2.98 -17.22
N GLN A 102 -17.18 2.32 -16.91
CA GLN A 102 -16.79 1.04 -17.50
C GLN A 102 -17.23 -0.17 -16.64
N GLU A 103 -18.09 0.06 -15.64
CA GLU A 103 -18.62 -0.96 -14.72
C GLU A 103 -17.53 -1.70 -13.93
N VAL A 104 -16.37 -1.04 -13.70
CA VAL A 104 -15.25 -1.58 -12.94
C VAL A 104 -15.04 -0.78 -11.67
N GLU A 105 -14.86 -1.47 -10.54
CA GLU A 105 -14.48 -0.84 -9.28
C GLU A 105 -13.02 -0.37 -9.33
N LEU A 106 -12.78 0.90 -8.95
CA LEU A 106 -11.44 1.41 -8.75
C LEU A 106 -10.84 0.84 -7.46
N LYS A 107 -9.81 0.05 -7.58
CA LYS A 107 -8.95 -0.39 -6.48
C LYS A 107 -7.69 0.45 -6.46
N TRP A 108 -7.30 0.91 -5.28
CA TRP A 108 -6.11 1.76 -5.13
C TRP A 108 -5.48 1.63 -3.76
N MET A 109 -4.17 1.81 -3.72
CA MET A 109 -3.39 2.04 -2.50
C MET A 109 -2.55 3.29 -2.71
N LEU A 110 -2.45 4.15 -1.70
CA LEU A 110 -1.79 5.45 -1.78
C LEU A 110 -0.69 5.57 -0.74
N HIS A 111 0.45 6.08 -1.18
CA HIS A 111 1.51 6.61 -0.34
C HIS A 111 1.87 8.02 -0.81
N THR A 112 1.87 8.99 0.10
CA THR A 112 2.29 10.37 -0.19
C THR A 112 3.58 10.65 0.55
N GLU A 113 4.58 11.16 -0.15
CA GLU A 113 5.87 11.50 0.41
C GLU A 113 6.30 12.93 0.06
N ILE A 114 7.20 13.46 0.84
CA ILE A 114 7.91 14.71 0.53
C ILE A 114 9.31 14.30 0.08
N GLY A 115 9.61 14.57 -1.19
CA GLY A 115 10.93 14.31 -1.76
C GLY A 115 12.03 15.17 -1.14
N SER A 116 13.29 14.80 -1.36
CA SER A 116 14.47 15.49 -0.80
C SER A 116 14.56 16.99 -1.11
N ARG A 117 13.92 17.45 -2.20
CA ARG A 117 13.83 18.85 -2.61
C ARG A 117 12.52 19.53 -2.16
N GLY A 118 11.81 18.96 -1.20
CA GLY A 118 10.55 19.50 -0.66
C GLY A 118 9.33 19.37 -1.58
N GLY A 119 9.44 18.69 -2.72
CA GLY A 119 8.30 18.40 -3.59
C GLY A 119 7.44 17.27 -3.03
N VAL A 120 6.12 17.42 -3.09
CA VAL A 120 5.18 16.37 -2.71
C VAL A 120 4.97 15.43 -3.89
N HIS A 121 5.02 14.13 -3.63
CA HIS A 121 4.75 13.08 -4.60
C HIS A 121 3.67 12.15 -4.05
N HIS A 122 2.74 11.76 -4.92
CA HIS A 122 1.77 10.73 -4.62
C HIS A 122 2.10 9.47 -5.41
N HIS A 123 2.29 8.37 -4.72
CA HIS A 123 2.48 7.05 -5.33
C HIS A 123 1.23 6.21 -5.11
N LEU A 124 0.70 5.64 -6.18
CA LEU A 124 -0.49 4.80 -6.12
C LEU A 124 -0.28 3.49 -6.86
N VAL A 125 -0.85 2.44 -6.31
CA VAL A 125 -1.10 1.21 -7.05
C VAL A 125 -2.56 1.21 -7.47
N ILE A 126 -2.84 0.97 -8.75
CA ILE A 126 -4.18 1.08 -9.33
C ILE A 126 -4.43 -0.10 -10.26
N ASN A 127 -5.61 -0.71 -10.15
CA ASN A 127 -6.01 -1.78 -11.06
C ASN A 127 -6.23 -1.27 -12.49
N ARG A 128 -5.81 -2.07 -13.44
CA ARG A 128 -5.86 -1.72 -14.87
C ARG A 128 -7.26 -1.89 -15.45
N ILE A 129 -7.65 -0.92 -16.29
CA ILE A 129 -8.78 -1.00 -17.22
C ILE A 129 -8.33 -0.42 -18.58
N PRO A 130 -9.08 -0.65 -19.68
CA PRO A 130 -8.81 0.03 -20.94
C PRO A 130 -8.77 1.54 -20.78
N ASP A 131 -7.80 2.21 -21.44
CA ASP A 131 -7.58 3.66 -21.40
C ASP A 131 -7.33 4.27 -20.01
N ALA A 132 -6.97 3.46 -19.02
CA ALA A 132 -6.74 3.94 -17.65
C ALA A 132 -5.63 4.98 -17.57
N ASP A 133 -4.58 4.85 -18.39
CA ASP A 133 -3.48 5.81 -18.48
C ASP A 133 -3.96 7.18 -18.95
N LEU A 134 -4.83 7.24 -19.96
CA LEU A 134 -5.45 8.48 -20.44
C LEU A 134 -6.39 9.08 -19.40
N ILE A 135 -7.19 8.25 -18.74
CA ILE A 135 -8.09 8.67 -17.65
C ILE A 135 -7.28 9.34 -16.54
N MET A 136 -6.21 8.72 -16.09
CA MET A 136 -5.36 9.21 -15.01
C MET A 136 -4.66 10.52 -15.36
N ARG A 137 -4.11 10.62 -16.59
CA ARG A 137 -3.44 11.83 -17.07
C ARG A 137 -4.40 13.01 -17.21
N ARG A 138 -5.59 12.79 -17.77
CA ARG A 138 -6.62 13.84 -17.90
C ARG A 138 -7.14 14.34 -16.57
N ALA A 139 -7.19 13.45 -15.56
CA ALA A 139 -7.67 13.80 -14.23
C ALA A 139 -6.67 14.64 -13.41
N TRP A 140 -5.36 14.55 -13.71
CA TRP A 140 -4.31 15.27 -12.98
C TRP A 140 -3.85 16.51 -13.74
N GLU A 141 -4.30 17.68 -13.28
CA GLU A 141 -4.01 18.97 -13.92
C GLU A 141 -2.86 19.73 -13.23
N LYS A 142 -2.33 19.19 -12.12
CA LYS A 142 -1.39 19.90 -11.24
C LYS A 142 0.09 19.65 -11.57
N GLY A 143 0.38 18.67 -12.41
CA GLY A 143 1.78 18.34 -12.73
C GLY A 143 1.91 17.11 -13.62
N GLY A 144 2.98 16.36 -13.43
CA GLY A 144 3.29 15.16 -14.20
C GLY A 144 2.58 13.91 -13.67
N VAL A 145 2.31 12.99 -14.60
CA VAL A 145 1.80 11.64 -14.30
C VAL A 145 2.77 10.64 -14.92
N HIS A 146 3.42 9.87 -14.08
CA HIS A 146 4.28 8.78 -14.49
C HIS A 146 3.60 7.44 -14.17
N ILE A 147 3.61 6.52 -15.12
CA ILE A 147 2.91 5.24 -15.02
C ILE A 147 3.85 4.13 -15.42
N ASP A 148 4.08 3.21 -14.50
CA ASP A 148 4.81 1.97 -14.70
C ASP A 148 3.87 0.77 -14.52
N LEU A 149 4.22 -0.36 -15.12
CA LEU A 149 3.52 -1.61 -14.90
C LEU A 149 4.04 -2.30 -13.65
N LEU A 150 3.15 -2.91 -12.89
CA LEU A 150 3.54 -3.82 -11.82
C LEU A 150 4.11 -5.10 -12.41
N TYR A 151 5.20 -5.56 -11.83
CA TYR A 151 5.80 -6.87 -12.10
C TYR A 151 5.54 -7.79 -10.92
N ASP A 152 5.34 -9.07 -11.19
CA ASP A 152 5.29 -10.12 -10.17
C ASP A 152 6.71 -10.70 -10.03
N GLU A 153 7.49 -10.16 -9.07
CA GLU A 153 8.76 -10.71 -8.63
C GLU A 153 8.60 -11.45 -7.29
#